data_43563ebe9ee2fbfc8c74abee1dd32826
#
_entry.id   43563ebe9ee2fbfc8c74abee1dd32826
#
_cell.length_a   1.000
_cell.length_b   1.000
_cell.length_c   1.000
_cell.angle_alpha   90.00
_cell.angle_beta   90.00
_cell.angle_gamma   90.00
#
_symmetry.space_group_name_H-M   'P 1'
#
loop_
_entity.id
_entity.type
_entity.pdbx_description
1 polymer ?
#
loop_
_entity_poly.entity_id
_entity_poly.type
_entity_poly.pdbx_seq_one_letter_code
_entity_poly.pdbx_strand_id
1 'polypeptide(L)'
;YIMNSKDLCMIEHLPELLEAGISSLKIEGRNKSEYYLALVVKAYRQAIDLYCEDPDNFVFNENLLVELSKCANRETAPAFFEGIPSHEEQMFNNRDEHPTQEFIGLVLDYNEDTQEVTLQQRNHFRKGEVVEFFGPKIETQIMTIDELFDERGQELEVARHPKQVLK
;
A
#
# COMPACT_ATOMS: atom_id res chain seq x y z
N TYR A 1 23.73 -8.57 10.10
CA TYR A 1 23.83 -9.43 8.90
C TYR A 1 24.82 -8.78 7.94
N ILE A 2 25.73 -9.57 7.34
CA ILE A 2 26.80 -9.05 6.48
C ILE A 2 26.29 -8.85 5.05
N MET A 3 25.25 -9.57 4.63
CA MET A 3 24.65 -9.46 3.31
C MET A 3 23.13 -9.39 3.47
N ASN A 4 22.58 -8.20 3.40
CA ASN A 4 21.16 -7.93 3.57
C ASN A 4 20.75 -6.84 2.56
N SER A 5 20.33 -7.27 1.38
CA SER A 5 19.93 -6.34 0.31
C SER A 5 18.63 -5.63 0.64
N LYS A 6 18.45 -4.45 0.10
CA LYS A 6 17.17 -3.77 0.00
C LYS A 6 16.19 -4.61 -0.82
N ASP A 7 14.88 -4.38 -0.67
CA ASP A 7 13.87 -5.04 -1.49
C ASP A 7 13.88 -4.44 -2.90
N LEU A 8 13.68 -5.28 -3.94
CA LEU A 8 13.66 -4.81 -5.32
C LEU A 8 12.41 -3.99 -5.61
N CYS A 9 12.60 -2.75 -6.08
CA CYS A 9 11.55 -1.89 -6.60
C CYS A 9 11.97 -1.30 -7.95
N MET A 10 11.13 -1.49 -8.97
CA MET A 10 11.40 -1.07 -10.34
C MET A 10 10.38 -0.04 -10.85
N ILE A 11 9.61 0.58 -9.94
CA ILE A 11 8.50 1.45 -10.34
C ILE A 11 8.95 2.69 -11.10
N GLU A 12 10.10 3.25 -10.75
CA GLU A 12 10.68 4.40 -11.43
C GLU A 12 11.22 4.07 -12.82
N HIS A 13 11.57 2.79 -13.04
CA HIS A 13 12.11 2.27 -14.29
C HIS A 13 11.05 1.58 -15.18
N LEU A 14 9.78 1.83 -14.91
CA LEU A 14 8.69 1.28 -15.73
C LEU A 14 8.76 1.70 -17.20
N PRO A 15 9.10 2.96 -17.55
CA PRO A 15 9.27 3.36 -18.93
C PRO A 15 10.25 2.46 -19.69
N GLU A 16 11.45 2.28 -19.15
CA GLU A 16 12.50 1.48 -19.79
C GLU A 16 12.09 0.01 -19.93
N LEU A 17 11.38 -0.53 -18.93
CA LEU A 17 10.88 -1.91 -18.98
C LEU A 17 9.80 -2.08 -20.06
N LEU A 18 8.89 -1.12 -20.19
CA LEU A 18 7.82 -1.15 -21.20
C LEU A 18 8.38 -0.94 -22.62
N GLU A 19 9.32 -0.02 -22.80
CA GLU A 19 10.03 0.20 -24.07
C GLU A 19 10.84 -1.01 -24.52
N ALA A 20 11.41 -1.75 -23.56
CA ALA A 20 12.08 -3.01 -23.85
C ALA A 20 11.12 -4.15 -24.29
N GLY A 21 9.80 -3.90 -24.30
CA GLY A 21 8.78 -4.85 -24.75
C GLY A 21 8.41 -5.92 -23.74
N ILE A 22 8.60 -5.68 -22.45
CA ILE A 22 8.17 -6.62 -21.40
C ILE A 22 6.64 -6.69 -21.37
N SER A 23 6.11 -7.92 -21.54
CA SER A 23 4.65 -8.16 -21.63
C SER A 23 3.96 -8.31 -20.28
N SER A 24 4.69 -8.61 -19.20
CA SER A 24 4.13 -8.76 -17.87
C SER A 24 5.15 -8.51 -16.77
N LEU A 25 4.68 -8.01 -15.64
CA LEU A 25 5.46 -7.76 -14.43
C LEU A 25 5.00 -8.74 -13.35
N LYS A 26 5.94 -9.37 -12.67
CA LYS A 26 5.64 -10.24 -11.53
C LYS A 26 5.93 -9.50 -10.22
N ILE A 27 4.90 -9.38 -9.39
CA ILE A 27 5.02 -8.85 -8.03
C ILE A 27 5.10 -10.04 -7.07
N GLU A 28 6.14 -10.09 -6.23
CA GLU A 28 6.27 -11.11 -5.21
C GLU A 28 5.59 -10.65 -3.92
N GLY A 29 4.59 -11.40 -3.50
CA GLY A 29 3.78 -11.07 -2.33
C GLY A 29 3.32 -12.28 -1.53
N ARG A 30 3.86 -13.48 -1.80
CA ARG A 30 3.41 -14.72 -1.16
C ARG A 30 3.38 -14.67 0.38
N ASN A 31 4.36 -14.02 0.98
CA ASN A 31 4.50 -13.89 2.43
C ASN A 31 4.12 -12.50 2.94
N LYS A 32 3.48 -11.69 2.10
CA LYS A 32 3.06 -10.32 2.44
C LYS A 32 1.57 -10.28 2.78
N SER A 33 1.14 -9.19 3.41
CA SER A 33 -0.28 -8.95 3.73
C SER A 33 -1.11 -8.60 2.49
N GLU A 34 -2.43 -8.74 2.58
CA GLU A 34 -3.37 -8.24 1.57
C GLU A 34 -3.18 -6.73 1.34
N TYR A 35 -2.92 -5.99 2.40
CA TYR A 35 -2.62 -4.55 2.36
C TYR A 35 -1.39 -4.23 1.50
N TYR A 36 -0.28 -4.94 1.71
CA TYR A 36 0.92 -4.79 0.89
C TYR A 36 0.61 -5.02 -0.59
N LEU A 37 -0.07 -6.12 -0.92
CA LEU A 37 -0.42 -6.45 -2.30
C LEU A 37 -1.33 -5.38 -2.92
N ALA A 38 -2.32 -4.89 -2.19
CA ALA A 38 -3.23 -3.87 -2.67
C ALA A 38 -2.50 -2.56 -3.00
N LEU A 39 -1.62 -2.08 -2.12
CA LEU A 39 -0.85 -0.86 -2.36
C LEU A 39 0.15 -1.00 -3.50
N VAL A 40 0.92 -2.10 -3.53
CA VAL A 40 1.91 -2.31 -4.57
C VAL A 40 1.26 -2.44 -5.94
N VAL A 41 0.20 -3.25 -6.06
CA VAL A 41 -0.51 -3.41 -7.34
C VAL A 41 -1.16 -2.10 -7.78
N LYS A 42 -1.75 -1.33 -6.86
CA LYS A 42 -2.31 0.00 -7.17
C LYS A 42 -1.23 0.94 -7.70
N ALA A 43 -0.10 1.07 -7.01
CA ALA A 43 0.97 1.98 -7.41
C ALA A 43 1.54 1.63 -8.80
N TYR A 44 1.86 0.35 -9.03
CA TYR A 44 2.35 -0.09 -10.34
C TYR A 44 1.30 0.06 -11.44
N ARG A 45 0.02 -0.21 -11.15
CA ARG A 45 -1.05 0.00 -12.13
C ARG A 45 -1.19 1.48 -12.52
N GLN A 46 -1.15 2.37 -11.54
CA GLN A 46 -1.20 3.81 -11.79
C GLN A 46 0.01 4.31 -12.60
N ALA A 47 1.22 3.85 -12.27
CA ALA A 47 2.41 4.23 -13.03
C ALA A 47 2.35 3.75 -14.49
N ILE A 48 1.89 2.52 -14.73
CA ILE A 48 1.71 1.98 -16.08
C ILE A 48 0.65 2.77 -16.85
N ASP A 49 -0.49 3.07 -16.23
CA ASP A 49 -1.58 3.80 -16.88
C ASP A 49 -1.14 5.21 -17.27
N LEU A 50 -0.46 5.94 -16.37
CA LEU A 50 0.10 7.27 -16.65
C LEU A 50 1.11 7.24 -17.80
N TYR A 51 2.00 6.24 -17.83
CA TYR A 51 2.94 6.10 -18.92
C TYR A 51 2.24 5.79 -20.24
N CYS A 52 1.28 4.86 -20.26
CA CYS A 52 0.57 4.49 -21.47
C CYS A 52 -0.35 5.59 -22.00
N GLU A 53 -0.80 6.52 -21.17
CA GLU A 53 -1.63 7.66 -21.58
C GLU A 53 -0.84 8.68 -22.40
N ASP A 54 0.37 9.03 -22.00
CA ASP A 54 1.26 9.95 -22.72
C ASP A 54 2.75 9.58 -22.52
N PRO A 55 3.27 8.61 -23.29
CA PRO A 55 4.65 8.16 -23.14
C PRO A 55 5.68 9.26 -23.41
N ASP A 56 5.39 10.16 -24.36
CA ASP A 56 6.34 11.20 -24.80
C ASP A 56 6.53 12.31 -23.75
N ASN A 57 5.53 12.54 -22.89
CA ASN A 57 5.57 13.54 -21.84
C ASN A 57 5.47 12.94 -20.43
N PHE A 58 5.73 11.64 -20.29
CA PHE A 58 5.64 10.97 -18.99
C PHE A 58 6.58 11.60 -17.97
N VAL A 59 6.03 11.92 -16.81
CA VAL A 59 6.78 12.34 -15.62
C VAL A 59 6.39 11.40 -14.48
N PHE A 60 7.39 10.76 -13.89
CA PHE A 60 7.16 9.87 -12.77
C PHE A 60 6.54 10.62 -11.57
N ASN A 61 5.50 10.05 -11.00
CA ASN A 61 4.85 10.62 -9.83
C ASN A 61 5.51 10.08 -8.55
N GLU A 62 6.35 10.88 -7.92
CA GLU A 62 7.07 10.52 -6.68
C GLU A 62 6.14 10.14 -5.51
N ASN A 63 4.87 10.58 -5.51
CA ASN A 63 3.91 10.16 -4.50
C ASN A 63 3.67 8.64 -4.49
N LEU A 64 3.93 7.96 -5.60
CA LEU A 64 3.83 6.49 -5.66
C LEU A 64 4.88 5.82 -4.78
N LEU A 65 6.08 6.40 -4.63
CA LEU A 65 7.09 5.90 -3.68
C LEU A 65 6.64 6.10 -2.24
N VAL A 66 6.02 7.25 -1.95
CA VAL A 66 5.43 7.51 -0.63
C VAL A 66 4.34 6.48 -0.31
N GLU A 67 3.44 6.19 -1.26
CA GLU A 67 2.43 5.14 -1.10
C GLU A 67 3.05 3.77 -0.84
N LEU A 68 4.08 3.39 -1.59
CA LEU A 68 4.78 2.11 -1.38
C LEU A 68 5.45 2.04 -0.01
N SER A 69 6.00 3.15 0.49
CA SER A 69 6.65 3.19 1.80
C SER A 69 5.71 2.90 2.97
N LYS A 70 4.40 3.15 2.82
CA LYS A 70 3.37 2.89 3.85
C LYS A 70 3.29 1.41 4.25
N CYS A 71 3.53 0.51 3.30
CA CYS A 71 3.46 -0.95 3.51
C CYS A 71 4.82 -1.65 3.45
N ALA A 72 5.90 -0.92 3.15
CA ALA A 72 7.23 -1.49 3.04
C ALA A 72 7.80 -1.80 4.44
N ASN A 73 8.36 -3.00 4.59
CA ASN A 73 9.09 -3.38 5.80
C ASN A 73 10.62 -3.20 5.66
N ARG A 74 11.06 -2.73 4.50
CA ARG A 74 12.47 -2.56 4.15
C ARG A 74 12.60 -1.45 3.13
N GLU A 75 13.76 -0.78 3.14
CA GLU A 75 14.13 0.11 2.04
C GLU A 75 14.14 -0.63 0.70
N THR A 76 13.89 0.11 -0.37
CA THR A 76 13.86 -0.42 -1.73
C THR A 76 15.01 0.11 -2.57
N ALA A 77 15.38 -0.64 -3.62
CA ALA A 77 16.39 -0.25 -4.60
C ALA A 77 16.12 -0.96 -5.95
N PRO A 78 16.65 -0.44 -7.07
CA PRO A 78 16.55 -1.08 -8.38
C PRO A 78 17.50 -2.28 -8.55
N ALA A 79 18.19 -2.69 -7.50
CA ALA A 79 19.18 -3.78 -7.48
C ALA A 79 20.27 -3.62 -8.56
N PHE A 80 20.38 -4.55 -9.51
CA PHE A 80 21.39 -4.53 -10.56
C PHE A 80 20.98 -3.77 -11.83
N PHE A 81 19.83 -3.14 -11.86
CA PHE A 81 19.32 -2.48 -13.06
C PHE A 81 20.20 -1.30 -13.49
N GLU A 82 20.67 -0.51 -12.56
CA GLU A 82 21.55 0.65 -12.81
C GLU A 82 23.04 0.27 -12.84
N GLY A 83 23.37 -0.99 -12.65
CA GLY A 83 24.74 -1.52 -12.63
C GLY A 83 25.05 -2.38 -11.42
N ILE A 84 26.32 -2.49 -11.06
CA ILE A 84 26.74 -3.27 -9.90
C ILE A 84 26.41 -2.48 -8.62
N PRO A 85 25.56 -3.02 -7.72
CA PRO A 85 25.19 -2.35 -6.48
C PRO A 85 26.39 -2.07 -5.60
N SER A 86 26.38 -0.90 -4.97
CA SER A 86 27.37 -0.51 -3.97
C SER A 86 26.99 -1.01 -2.57
N HIS A 87 27.72 -0.59 -1.56
CA HIS A 87 27.37 -0.84 -0.17
C HIS A 87 26.09 -0.10 0.27
N GLU A 88 25.68 0.96 -0.46
CA GLU A 88 24.47 1.74 -0.15
C GLU A 88 23.17 0.96 -0.41
N GLU A 89 23.20 -0.04 -1.29
CA GLU A 89 22.06 -0.94 -1.53
C GLU A 89 21.99 -2.11 -0.53
N GLN A 90 22.89 -2.10 0.49
CA GLN A 90 22.87 -3.04 1.61
C GLN A 90 22.29 -2.40 2.86
N MET A 91 21.52 -3.17 3.61
CA MET A 91 20.96 -2.76 4.90
C MET A 91 21.86 -3.26 6.02
N PHE A 92 22.63 -2.38 6.65
CA PHE A 92 23.59 -2.80 7.66
C PHE A 92 23.03 -2.81 9.09
N ASN A 93 22.02 -2.01 9.40
CA ASN A 93 21.59 -1.75 10.79
C ASN A 93 20.07 -1.82 11.04
N ASN A 94 19.24 -2.14 10.06
CA ASN A 94 17.79 -1.95 10.20
C ASN A 94 17.08 -3.25 10.60
N ARG A 95 16.81 -3.36 11.90
CA ARG A 95 15.80 -4.28 12.44
C ARG A 95 14.47 -3.59 12.74
N ASP A 96 14.42 -2.26 12.60
CA ASP A 96 13.36 -1.42 13.17
C ASP A 96 12.53 -0.67 12.10
N GLU A 97 12.62 -1.04 10.81
CA GLU A 97 11.72 -0.50 9.81
C GLU A 97 10.38 -1.21 9.92
N HIS A 98 9.46 -0.52 10.58
CA HIS A 98 8.06 -0.89 10.62
C HIS A 98 7.31 -0.12 9.53
N PRO A 99 6.26 -0.71 8.95
CA PRO A 99 5.33 0.03 8.10
C PRO A 99 4.89 1.30 8.82
N THR A 100 4.79 2.41 8.08
CA THR A 100 4.35 3.68 8.66
C THR A 100 2.84 3.69 8.95
N GLN A 101 2.12 2.72 8.41
CA GLN A 101 0.67 2.55 8.61
C GLN A 101 0.30 1.10 8.88
N GLU A 102 -0.78 0.91 9.62
CA GLU A 102 -1.34 -0.38 9.96
C GLU A 102 -2.61 -0.66 9.14
N PHE A 103 -2.75 -1.88 8.67
CA PHE A 103 -3.96 -2.35 8.01
C PHE A 103 -5.04 -2.68 9.04
N ILE A 104 -6.04 -1.82 9.21
CA ILE A 104 -7.08 -1.96 10.23
C ILE A 104 -8.31 -2.71 9.76
N GLY A 105 -8.62 -2.72 8.48
CA GLY A 105 -9.84 -3.38 8.01
C GLY A 105 -9.99 -3.43 6.50
N LEU A 106 -10.92 -4.29 6.08
CA LEU A 106 -11.36 -4.42 4.70
C LEU A 106 -12.78 -3.88 4.59
N VAL A 107 -13.01 -2.91 3.71
CA VAL A 107 -14.36 -2.41 3.41
C VAL A 107 -15.13 -3.51 2.69
N LEU A 108 -16.29 -3.87 3.22
CA LEU A 108 -17.22 -4.86 2.66
C LEU A 108 -18.32 -4.19 1.85
N ASP A 109 -18.81 -3.03 2.33
CA ASP A 109 -19.91 -2.31 1.70
C ASP A 109 -19.88 -0.83 2.11
N TYR A 110 -20.54 0.01 1.30
CA TYR A 110 -20.76 1.41 1.58
C TYR A 110 -22.19 1.80 1.18
N ASN A 111 -22.93 2.33 2.14
CA ASN A 111 -24.27 2.83 1.92
C ASN A 111 -24.23 4.36 1.65
N GLU A 112 -24.50 4.77 0.42
CA GLU A 112 -24.48 6.17 -0.01
C GLU A 112 -25.55 7.03 0.67
N ASP A 113 -26.72 6.45 0.97
CA ASP A 113 -27.83 7.19 1.59
C ASP A 113 -27.57 7.53 3.05
N THR A 114 -26.95 6.61 3.79
CA THR A 114 -26.63 6.78 5.21
C THR A 114 -25.19 7.23 5.45
N GLN A 115 -24.34 7.19 4.41
CA GLN A 115 -22.90 7.43 4.47
C GLN A 115 -22.18 6.48 5.47
N GLU A 116 -22.70 5.27 5.59
CA GLU A 116 -22.18 4.25 6.50
C GLU A 116 -21.28 3.27 5.77
N VAL A 117 -20.09 3.05 6.31
CA VAL A 117 -19.14 2.04 5.85
C VAL A 117 -19.31 0.77 6.66
N THR A 118 -19.50 -0.36 5.99
CA THR A 118 -19.41 -1.68 6.61
C THR A 118 -18.02 -2.25 6.37
N LEU A 119 -17.28 -2.55 7.43
CA LEU A 119 -15.92 -3.07 7.32
C LEU A 119 -15.71 -4.35 8.14
N GLN A 120 -14.78 -5.18 7.68
CA GLN A 120 -14.27 -6.32 8.45
C GLN A 120 -12.95 -5.93 9.10
N GLN A 121 -12.91 -5.94 10.42
CA GLN A 121 -11.71 -5.64 11.20
C GLN A 121 -10.57 -6.62 10.90
N ARG A 122 -9.36 -6.08 10.78
CA ARG A 122 -8.12 -6.85 10.62
C ARG A 122 -7.12 -6.57 11.75
N ASN A 123 -7.10 -5.36 12.27
CA ASN A 123 -6.29 -4.97 13.41
C ASN A 123 -7.08 -4.10 14.36
N HIS A 124 -6.52 -3.82 15.53
CA HIS A 124 -7.11 -2.99 16.57
C HIS A 124 -7.15 -1.52 16.14
N PHE A 125 -8.27 -0.84 16.37
CA PHE A 125 -8.40 0.60 16.18
C PHE A 125 -9.49 1.19 17.08
N ARG A 126 -9.56 2.51 17.17
CA ARG A 126 -10.45 3.22 18.08
C ARG A 126 -11.25 4.32 17.38
N LYS A 127 -12.37 4.66 17.97
CA LYS A 127 -13.07 5.92 17.71
C LYS A 127 -12.12 7.10 17.94
N GLY A 128 -12.17 8.11 17.06
CA GLY A 128 -11.28 9.28 17.07
C GLY A 128 -9.96 9.10 16.33
N GLU A 129 -9.60 7.92 15.87
CA GLU A 129 -8.41 7.72 15.04
C GLU A 129 -8.64 8.18 13.60
N VAL A 130 -7.57 8.67 12.97
CA VAL A 130 -7.56 9.06 11.57
C VAL A 130 -7.18 7.86 10.72
N VAL A 131 -7.97 7.60 9.69
CA VAL A 131 -7.79 6.46 8.79
C VAL A 131 -7.75 6.89 7.34
N GLU A 132 -7.10 6.08 6.52
CA GLU A 132 -7.09 6.23 5.07
C GLU A 132 -7.90 5.11 4.42
N PHE A 133 -8.85 5.49 3.57
CA PHE A 133 -9.55 4.57 2.68
C PHE A 133 -8.94 4.65 1.29
N PHE A 134 -8.62 3.51 0.72
CA PHE A 134 -8.11 3.43 -0.64
C PHE A 134 -8.67 2.21 -1.37
N GLY A 135 -8.64 2.25 -2.67
CA GLY A 135 -9.08 1.17 -3.53
C GLY A 135 -8.55 1.31 -4.95
N PRO A 136 -8.82 0.34 -5.83
CA PRO A 136 -8.24 0.30 -7.18
C PRO A 136 -8.60 1.49 -8.07
N LYS A 137 -9.77 2.08 -7.84
CA LYS A 137 -10.34 3.14 -8.71
C LYS A 137 -10.75 4.39 -7.95
N ILE A 138 -10.39 4.48 -6.68
CA ILE A 138 -10.71 5.64 -5.86
C ILE A 138 -9.44 6.33 -5.42
N GLU A 139 -9.49 7.64 -5.33
CA GLU A 139 -8.46 8.41 -4.65
C GLU A 139 -8.48 8.08 -3.16
N THR A 140 -7.32 8.13 -2.54
CA THR A 140 -7.19 7.90 -1.09
C THR A 140 -7.97 8.98 -0.34
N GLN A 141 -8.91 8.55 0.50
CA GLN A 141 -9.71 9.41 1.36
C GLN A 141 -9.20 9.31 2.80
N ILE A 142 -9.02 10.46 3.43
CA ILE A 142 -8.61 10.54 4.84
C ILE A 142 -9.80 11.02 5.65
N MET A 143 -10.12 10.30 6.72
CA MET A 143 -11.20 10.68 7.62
C MET A 143 -10.92 10.26 9.06
N THR A 144 -11.62 10.89 9.99
CA THR A 144 -11.64 10.49 11.41
C THR A 144 -12.79 9.52 11.63
N ILE A 145 -12.59 8.53 12.47
CA ILE A 145 -13.66 7.60 12.90
C ILE A 145 -14.50 8.32 13.96
N ASP A 146 -15.59 8.94 13.55
CA ASP A 146 -16.45 9.69 14.47
C ASP A 146 -17.38 8.78 15.26
N GLU A 147 -17.85 7.70 14.63
CA GLU A 147 -18.75 6.72 15.25
C GLU A 147 -18.30 5.30 14.86
N LEU A 148 -18.54 4.36 15.76
CA LEU A 148 -18.18 2.96 15.55
C LEU A 148 -19.24 2.07 16.19
N PHE A 149 -19.83 1.16 15.40
CA PHE A 149 -20.88 0.26 15.86
C PHE A 149 -20.56 -1.19 15.52
N ASP A 150 -21.07 -2.11 16.34
CA ASP A 150 -21.09 -3.53 16.02
C ASP A 150 -22.26 -3.89 15.08
N GLU A 151 -22.33 -5.14 14.63
CA GLU A 151 -23.42 -5.65 13.77
C GLU A 151 -24.82 -5.51 14.38
N ARG A 152 -24.92 -5.36 15.71
CA ARG A 152 -26.18 -5.20 16.42
C ARG A 152 -26.57 -3.74 16.62
N GLY A 153 -25.74 -2.81 16.14
CA GLY A 153 -25.91 -1.37 16.32
C GLY A 153 -25.53 -0.88 17.71
N GLN A 154 -24.74 -1.64 18.47
CA GLN A 154 -24.20 -1.20 19.73
C GLN A 154 -22.95 -0.35 19.49
N GLU A 155 -22.92 0.87 20.04
CA GLU A 155 -21.78 1.77 19.95
C GLU A 155 -20.55 1.18 20.66
N LEU A 156 -19.40 1.33 20.02
CA LEU A 156 -18.11 0.85 20.51
C LEU A 156 -17.11 2.00 20.58
N GLU A 157 -16.27 2.00 21.60
CA GLU A 157 -15.10 2.90 21.66
C GLU A 157 -13.87 2.31 20.98
N VAL A 158 -13.82 0.97 20.86
CA VAL A 158 -12.65 0.23 20.40
C VAL A 158 -13.05 -1.03 19.65
N ALA A 159 -12.49 -1.23 18.47
CA ALA A 159 -12.54 -2.48 17.73
C ALA A 159 -11.44 -3.44 18.22
N ARG A 160 -11.83 -4.58 18.80
CA ARG A 160 -10.88 -5.49 19.49
C ARG A 160 -10.84 -6.90 18.92
N HIS A 161 -11.86 -7.31 18.16
CA HIS A 161 -12.03 -8.70 17.78
C HIS A 161 -11.70 -8.92 16.31
N PRO A 162 -10.66 -9.73 15.99
CA PRO A 162 -10.30 -10.00 14.60
C PRO A 162 -11.48 -10.52 13.78
N LYS A 163 -11.64 -9.98 12.57
CA LYS A 163 -12.73 -10.30 11.63
C LYS A 163 -14.13 -9.90 12.09
N GLN A 164 -14.25 -9.11 13.16
CA GLN A 164 -15.53 -8.51 13.52
C GLN A 164 -16.02 -7.60 12.37
N VAL A 165 -17.31 -7.68 12.07
CA VAL A 165 -17.94 -6.75 11.14
C VAL A 165 -18.41 -5.54 11.95
N LEU A 166 -18.10 -4.37 11.43
CA LEU A 166 -18.31 -3.08 12.10
C LEU A 166 -18.94 -2.10 11.10
N LYS A 167 -19.57 -1.09 11.65
CA LYS A 167 -20.15 0.00 10.91
C LYS A 167 -19.66 1.32 11.47
#